data_33127024be6b16076cef2ed852b64f71
#
_entry.id   33127024be6b16076cef2ed852b64f71
#
_cell.length_a   1.000
_cell.length_b   1.000
_cell.length_c   1.000
_cell.angle_alpha   90.00
_cell.angle_beta   90.00
_cell.angle_gamma   90.00
#
_symmetry.space_group_name_H-M   'P 1'
#
loop_
_entity.id
_entity.type
_entity.pdbx_description
1 polymer ?
#
loop_
_entity_poly.entity_id
_entity_poly.type
_entity_poly.pdbx_seq_one_letter_code
_entity_poly.pdbx_strand_id
1 'polypeptide(L)'
;VRVAALVAAVLLLAACQQEPASPPVLEITAHAEAPNPNAGLSSERFIGDGLRVEVAGYPDRPRFFALARTPVVEKYPCTTCHTLPLEKMRGVPGSPRRAHWDVTLEHAPATTMSCATCHAADAPDRLRLLEGAPVSFDHSYQVCAQCHSRQAADWSAGAHGKRVGGWAPPRVVYPCAQCHNPHHPRWDTRWPAVGGRQP
;
A
#
# COMPACT_ATOMS: atom_id res chain seq x y z
N VAL A 1 27.17 25.84 -62.43
CA VAL A 1 27.57 24.89 -61.34
C VAL A 1 27.57 25.58 -59.99
N ARG A 2 28.04 26.81 -59.80
CA ARG A 2 28.10 27.52 -58.49
C ARG A 2 26.76 27.96 -58.00
N VAL A 3 25.77 28.28 -58.77
CA VAL A 3 24.45 28.74 -58.42
C VAL A 3 23.61 27.53 -57.88
N ALA A 4 23.72 26.37 -58.52
CA ALA A 4 23.03 25.17 -58.13
C ALA A 4 23.52 24.67 -56.76
N ALA A 5 24.78 24.79 -56.40
CA ALA A 5 25.34 24.42 -55.10
C ALA A 5 24.86 25.36 -53.98
N LEU A 6 24.69 26.65 -54.26
CA LEU A 6 24.15 27.63 -53.29
C LEU A 6 22.68 27.39 -52.99
N VAL A 7 21.86 27.04 -53.96
CA VAL A 7 20.44 26.72 -53.78
C VAL A 7 20.29 25.44 -52.99
N ALA A 8 21.10 24.41 -53.24
CA ALA A 8 21.10 23.18 -52.48
C ALA A 8 21.51 23.40 -51.00
N ALA A 9 22.49 24.27 -50.74
CA ALA A 9 22.92 24.60 -49.39
C ALA A 9 21.83 25.37 -48.60
N VAL A 10 21.08 26.26 -49.24
CA VAL A 10 19.96 26.99 -48.61
C VAL A 10 18.78 26.05 -48.29
N LEU A 11 18.52 25.08 -49.17
CA LEU A 11 17.46 24.08 -48.93
C LEU A 11 17.82 23.11 -47.80
N LEU A 12 19.11 22.78 -47.66
CA LEU A 12 19.55 21.92 -46.51
C LEU A 12 19.53 22.67 -45.19
N LEU A 13 19.73 23.97 -45.16
CA LEU A 13 19.59 24.78 -43.95
C LEU A 13 18.13 25.01 -43.52
N ALA A 14 17.20 25.00 -44.49
CA ALA A 14 15.77 25.07 -44.19
C ALA A 14 15.19 23.76 -43.66
N ALA A 15 15.89 22.62 -43.86
CA ALA A 15 15.49 21.32 -43.36
C ALA A 15 15.82 21.10 -41.87
N CYS A 16 16.65 21.96 -41.25
CA CYS A 16 16.79 22.06 -39.82
C CYS A 16 15.64 22.89 -39.21
N GLN A 17 14.39 22.50 -39.51
CA GLN A 17 13.24 23.12 -38.87
C GLN A 17 13.15 22.63 -37.46
N GLN A 18 13.16 23.63 -36.58
CA GLN A 18 12.90 23.51 -35.15
C GLN A 18 11.82 22.48 -34.89
N GLU A 19 12.13 21.52 -34.03
CA GLU A 19 11.10 20.78 -33.35
C GLU A 19 10.10 21.79 -32.78
N PRO A 20 8.79 21.52 -32.85
CA PRO A 20 7.81 22.42 -32.25
C PRO A 20 8.19 22.62 -30.77
N ALA A 21 8.44 23.88 -30.42
CA ALA A 21 8.80 24.22 -29.07
C ALA A 21 7.77 23.59 -28.12
N SER A 22 8.23 22.82 -27.15
CA SER A 22 7.34 22.28 -26.11
C SER A 22 6.54 23.45 -25.51
N PRO A 23 5.23 23.28 -25.32
CA PRO A 23 4.42 24.36 -24.80
C PRO A 23 5.00 24.84 -23.47
N PRO A 24 4.96 26.15 -23.19
CA PRO A 24 5.44 26.69 -21.92
C PRO A 24 4.79 25.98 -20.73
N VAL A 25 5.53 25.82 -19.64
CA VAL A 25 5.03 25.14 -18.42
C VAL A 25 3.70 25.74 -17.95
N LEU A 26 3.52 27.06 -18.11
CA LEU A 26 2.26 27.74 -17.75
C LEU A 26 1.07 27.28 -18.61
N GLU A 27 1.31 26.91 -19.87
CA GLU A 27 0.25 26.41 -20.76
C GLU A 27 -0.11 24.97 -20.38
N ILE A 28 0.87 24.16 -20.00
CA ILE A 28 0.65 22.80 -19.49
C ILE A 28 -0.12 22.86 -18.17
N THR A 29 0.22 23.78 -17.26
CA THR A 29 -0.49 23.95 -15.98
C THR A 29 -1.91 24.49 -16.18
N ALA A 30 -2.14 25.42 -17.12
CA ALA A 30 -3.49 25.87 -17.45
C ALA A 30 -4.37 24.75 -17.99
N HIS A 31 -3.81 23.84 -18.80
CA HIS A 31 -4.53 22.63 -19.23
C HIS A 31 -4.79 21.64 -18.09
N ALA A 32 -3.88 21.54 -17.12
CA ALA A 32 -4.06 20.69 -15.94
C ALA A 32 -5.12 21.26 -14.98
N GLU A 33 -5.33 22.58 -14.97
CA GLU A 33 -6.36 23.27 -14.19
C GLU A 33 -7.72 23.31 -14.91
N ALA A 34 -7.79 22.93 -16.20
CA ALA A 34 -9.04 22.83 -16.91
C ALA A 34 -9.98 21.82 -16.22
N PRO A 35 -11.30 22.03 -16.27
CA PRO A 35 -12.25 21.10 -15.68
C PRO A 35 -11.95 19.68 -16.16
N ASN A 36 -11.70 18.78 -15.21
CA ASN A 36 -11.39 17.39 -15.51
C ASN A 36 -12.55 16.78 -16.32
N PRO A 37 -12.35 16.37 -17.59
CA PRO A 37 -13.41 15.77 -18.42
C PRO A 37 -13.95 14.47 -17.80
N ASN A 38 -13.23 13.92 -16.82
CA ASN A 38 -13.63 12.76 -16.03
C ASN A 38 -14.27 13.18 -14.69
N ALA A 39 -14.59 14.46 -14.50
CA ALA A 39 -15.34 14.92 -13.34
C ALA A 39 -16.69 14.17 -13.30
N GLY A 40 -16.95 13.46 -12.21
CA GLY A 40 -18.12 12.60 -12.07
C GLY A 40 -17.87 11.11 -12.31
N LEU A 41 -16.70 10.70 -12.78
CA LEU A 41 -16.33 9.29 -12.75
C LEU A 41 -16.13 8.82 -11.32
N SER A 42 -16.63 7.62 -11.03
CA SER A 42 -16.50 6.99 -9.73
C SER A 42 -15.89 5.60 -9.86
N SER A 43 -14.99 5.27 -8.94
CA SER A 43 -14.45 3.92 -8.80
C SER A 43 -15.35 2.98 -7.99
N GLU A 44 -16.44 3.48 -7.40
CA GLU A 44 -17.33 2.70 -6.51
C GLU A 44 -17.74 1.37 -7.12
N ARG A 45 -18.17 1.36 -8.38
CA ARG A 45 -18.60 0.14 -9.08
C ARG A 45 -17.52 -0.94 -9.22
N PHE A 46 -16.23 -0.58 -9.05
CA PHE A 46 -15.10 -1.49 -9.17
C PHE A 46 -14.53 -1.92 -7.80
N ILE A 47 -14.97 -1.24 -6.73
CA ILE A 47 -14.57 -1.57 -5.37
C ILE A 47 -15.43 -2.70 -4.82
N GLY A 48 -16.64 -2.84 -5.37
CA GLY A 48 -17.65 -3.79 -4.91
C GLY A 48 -18.16 -3.41 -3.51
N ASP A 49 -18.95 -4.30 -2.94
CA ASP A 49 -19.44 -4.18 -1.56
C ASP A 49 -18.35 -4.49 -0.53
N GLY A 50 -17.09 -4.51 -0.97
CA GLY A 50 -15.93 -4.73 -0.12
C GLY A 50 -15.91 -3.71 1.02
N LEU A 51 -15.95 -4.24 2.23
CA LEU A 51 -15.86 -3.42 3.43
C LEU A 51 -14.56 -2.61 3.39
N ARG A 52 -14.70 -1.31 3.57
CA ARG A 52 -13.57 -0.39 3.62
C ARG A 52 -13.67 0.48 4.87
N VAL A 53 -12.54 0.88 5.36
CA VAL A 53 -12.42 1.77 6.51
C VAL A 53 -11.73 3.05 6.09
N GLU A 54 -12.14 4.16 6.64
CA GLU A 54 -11.46 5.43 6.44
C GLU A 54 -10.09 5.40 7.10
N VAL A 55 -9.07 5.84 6.37
CA VAL A 55 -7.71 5.87 6.88
C VAL A 55 -7.51 7.12 7.73
N ALA A 56 -7.20 6.91 9.01
CA ALA A 56 -6.91 7.97 9.98
C ALA A 56 -5.39 8.15 10.18
N GLY A 57 -5.00 9.28 10.77
CA GLY A 57 -3.61 9.58 11.12
C GLY A 57 -2.80 10.28 10.03
N TYR A 58 -3.43 10.72 8.95
CA TYR A 58 -2.79 11.43 7.85
C TYR A 58 -3.53 12.72 7.49
N PRO A 59 -3.54 13.73 8.38
CA PRO A 59 -4.34 14.96 8.22
C PRO A 59 -3.96 15.77 6.98
N ASP A 60 -2.69 15.67 6.53
CA ASP A 60 -2.19 16.40 5.35
C ASP A 60 -2.50 15.65 4.03
N ARG A 61 -3.29 14.59 4.08
CA ARG A 61 -3.66 13.82 2.89
C ARG A 61 -5.15 14.00 2.59
N PRO A 62 -5.55 14.05 1.31
CA PRO A 62 -6.95 13.91 0.95
C PRO A 62 -7.54 12.63 1.55
N ARG A 63 -8.81 12.70 1.94
CA ARG A 63 -9.54 11.56 2.49
C ARG A 63 -9.42 10.33 1.59
N PHE A 64 -9.07 9.20 2.17
CA PHE A 64 -8.98 7.93 1.46
C PHE A 64 -9.32 6.75 2.38
N PHE A 65 -9.46 5.57 1.80
CA PHE A 65 -9.92 4.36 2.47
C PHE A 65 -8.94 3.21 2.27
N ALA A 66 -8.92 2.30 3.22
CA ALA A 66 -8.29 1.00 3.06
C ALA A 66 -9.36 -0.10 3.02
N LEU A 67 -9.10 -1.17 2.29
CA LEU A 67 -9.96 -2.35 2.38
C LEU A 67 -9.91 -2.92 3.80
N ALA A 68 -11.08 -3.31 4.32
CA ALA A 68 -11.19 -3.94 5.61
C ALA A 68 -10.45 -5.29 5.62
N ARG A 69 -9.82 -5.59 6.73
CA ARG A 69 -9.02 -6.81 6.89
C ARG A 69 -9.82 -7.95 7.53
N THR A 70 -10.72 -7.64 8.43
CA THR A 70 -11.50 -8.63 9.19
C THR A 70 -12.27 -9.62 8.31
N PRO A 71 -12.88 -9.23 7.16
CA PRO A 71 -13.61 -10.19 6.32
C PRO A 71 -12.74 -11.26 5.65
N VAL A 72 -11.43 -11.03 5.57
CA VAL A 72 -10.48 -11.95 4.91
C VAL A 72 -9.56 -12.68 5.89
N VAL A 73 -9.81 -12.55 7.19
CA VAL A 73 -9.14 -13.32 8.24
C VAL A 73 -9.96 -14.57 8.51
N GLU A 74 -9.44 -15.73 8.07
CA GLU A 74 -10.18 -17.00 8.04
C GLU A 74 -10.79 -17.42 9.37
N LYS A 75 -10.14 -17.11 10.49
CA LYS A 75 -10.55 -17.54 11.83
C LYS A 75 -11.03 -16.38 12.72
N TYR A 76 -11.49 -15.29 12.10
CA TYR A 76 -12.06 -14.19 12.83
C TYR A 76 -13.56 -14.43 13.11
N PRO A 77 -14.10 -14.10 14.29
CA PRO A 77 -13.41 -13.50 15.43
C PRO A 77 -12.61 -14.50 16.26
N CYS A 78 -11.45 -14.05 16.73
CA CYS A 78 -10.50 -14.87 17.50
C CYS A 78 -11.10 -15.32 18.84
N THR A 79 -12.02 -14.54 19.40
CA THR A 79 -12.80 -14.85 20.62
C THR A 79 -13.63 -16.11 20.51
N THR A 80 -13.87 -16.63 19.31
CA THR A 80 -14.51 -17.95 19.16
C THR A 80 -13.70 -19.07 19.84
N CYS A 81 -12.38 -18.96 19.85
CA CYS A 81 -11.49 -19.93 20.50
C CYS A 81 -10.82 -19.34 21.75
N HIS A 82 -10.50 -18.03 21.74
CA HIS A 82 -9.84 -17.33 22.83
C HIS A 82 -10.88 -16.80 23.84
N THR A 83 -11.45 -17.71 24.61
CA THR A 83 -12.46 -17.41 25.64
C THR A 83 -11.85 -16.96 26.98
N LEU A 84 -10.52 -17.10 27.11
CA LEU A 84 -9.77 -16.71 28.30
C LEU A 84 -8.55 -15.87 27.87
N PRO A 85 -8.00 -15.04 28.76
CA PRO A 85 -6.71 -14.36 28.51
C PRO A 85 -5.62 -15.37 28.13
N LEU A 86 -4.75 -14.98 27.19
CA LEU A 86 -3.69 -15.85 26.64
C LEU A 86 -2.81 -16.49 27.71
N GLU A 87 -2.55 -15.78 28.80
CA GLU A 87 -1.76 -16.29 29.93
C GLU A 87 -2.41 -17.51 30.57
N LYS A 88 -3.75 -17.54 30.67
CA LYS A 88 -4.51 -18.67 31.20
C LYS A 88 -4.66 -19.82 30.20
N MET A 89 -4.47 -19.55 28.91
CA MET A 89 -4.54 -20.56 27.87
C MET A 89 -3.17 -21.21 27.60
N ARG A 90 -2.08 -20.58 28.04
CA ARG A 90 -0.73 -21.14 27.93
C ARG A 90 -0.57 -22.32 28.87
N GLY A 91 -0.21 -23.48 28.30
CA GLY A 91 0.27 -24.61 29.10
C GLY A 91 -0.81 -25.51 29.66
N VAL A 92 -1.96 -25.65 29.02
CA VAL A 92 -2.85 -26.78 29.35
C VAL A 92 -2.10 -28.07 29.01
N PRO A 93 -1.63 -28.86 30.01
CA PRO A 93 -0.92 -30.11 29.76
C PRO A 93 -1.84 -31.04 28.98
N GLY A 94 -1.33 -31.62 27.87
CA GLY A 94 -2.08 -32.58 27.08
C GLY A 94 -2.86 -32.00 25.90
N SER A 95 -2.79 -30.69 25.63
CA SER A 95 -3.28 -30.15 24.37
C SER A 95 -2.34 -30.59 23.22
N PRO A 96 -2.77 -31.48 22.32
CA PRO A 96 -1.86 -32.11 21.34
C PRO A 96 -1.43 -31.19 20.22
N ARG A 97 -2.03 -30.00 20.10
CA ARG A 97 -1.69 -29.04 19.05
C ARG A 97 -1.76 -27.61 19.59
N ARG A 98 -0.68 -26.87 19.44
CA ARG A 98 -0.73 -25.42 19.55
C ARG A 98 -1.59 -24.91 18.40
N ALA A 99 -2.65 -24.17 18.68
CA ALA A 99 -3.28 -23.33 17.67
C ALA A 99 -2.21 -22.41 17.08
N HIS A 100 -2.30 -22.13 15.79
CA HIS A 100 -1.29 -21.34 15.06
C HIS A 100 0.11 -21.97 15.00
N TRP A 101 0.19 -23.30 15.01
CA TRP A 101 1.46 -24.05 14.89
C TRP A 101 2.17 -23.78 13.55
N ASP A 102 1.40 -23.35 12.55
CA ASP A 102 1.80 -23.01 11.20
C ASP A 102 2.27 -21.55 11.03
N VAL A 103 2.16 -20.76 12.10
CA VAL A 103 2.62 -19.36 12.10
C VAL A 103 4.00 -19.26 12.71
N THR A 104 4.99 -18.98 11.87
CA THR A 104 6.35 -18.66 12.29
C THR A 104 6.57 -17.16 12.21
N LEU A 105 7.11 -16.57 13.28
CA LEU A 105 7.43 -15.15 13.31
C LEU A 105 8.89 -14.93 12.87
N GLU A 106 9.06 -14.44 11.65
CA GLU A 106 10.35 -14.13 11.03
C GLU A 106 10.36 -12.66 10.56
N HIS A 107 10.02 -11.75 11.46
CA HIS A 107 9.90 -10.33 11.15
C HIS A 107 11.07 -9.52 11.72
N ALA A 108 11.42 -9.77 12.97
CA ALA A 108 12.55 -9.16 13.66
C ALA A 108 13.10 -10.14 14.71
N PRO A 109 14.30 -9.89 15.26
CA PRO A 109 14.84 -10.73 16.33
C PRO A 109 13.87 -10.86 17.50
N ALA A 110 13.87 -12.04 18.14
CA ALA A 110 13.01 -12.34 19.28
C ALA A 110 13.24 -11.41 20.50
N THR A 111 14.39 -10.76 20.57
CA THR A 111 14.70 -9.72 21.55
C THR A 111 13.93 -8.41 21.30
N THR A 112 13.47 -8.20 20.08
CA THR A 112 12.77 -6.98 19.67
C THR A 112 11.27 -7.22 19.49
N MET A 113 10.88 -8.41 19.02
CA MET A 113 9.53 -8.69 18.60
C MET A 113 9.02 -10.05 19.11
N SER A 114 7.79 -10.07 19.55
CA SER A 114 7.03 -11.26 19.91
C SER A 114 5.60 -11.13 19.38
N CYS A 115 4.80 -12.19 19.50
CA CYS A 115 3.38 -12.14 19.15
C CYS A 115 2.65 -10.98 19.85
N ALA A 116 2.97 -10.76 21.13
CA ALA A 116 2.37 -9.71 21.96
C ALA A 116 2.83 -8.28 21.59
N THR A 117 3.81 -8.13 20.70
CA THR A 117 4.18 -6.80 20.17
C THR A 117 3.07 -6.21 19.32
N CYS A 118 2.33 -7.06 18.60
CA CYS A 118 1.27 -6.64 17.69
C CYS A 118 -0.13 -7.13 18.10
N HIS A 119 -0.25 -8.21 18.84
CA HIS A 119 -1.52 -8.79 19.28
C HIS A 119 -1.83 -8.41 20.73
N ALA A 120 -3.06 -7.95 20.98
CA ALA A 120 -3.52 -7.67 22.32
C ALA A 120 -3.81 -8.99 23.06
N ALA A 121 -3.11 -9.22 24.16
CA ALA A 121 -3.21 -10.48 24.91
C ALA A 121 -4.56 -10.67 25.62
N ASP A 122 -5.19 -9.58 25.97
CA ASP A 122 -6.49 -9.49 26.68
C ASP A 122 -7.67 -9.22 25.73
N ALA A 123 -7.39 -8.88 24.48
CA ALA A 123 -8.39 -8.60 23.46
C ALA A 123 -7.99 -9.26 22.11
N PRO A 124 -8.19 -10.57 21.96
CA PRO A 124 -7.68 -11.35 20.81
C PRO A 124 -8.21 -10.88 19.46
N ASP A 125 -9.38 -10.23 19.42
CA ASP A 125 -9.96 -9.61 18.21
C ASP A 125 -9.33 -8.24 17.90
N ARG A 126 -8.27 -7.87 18.61
CA ARG A 126 -7.58 -6.58 18.43
C ARG A 126 -6.08 -6.78 18.27
N LEU A 127 -5.52 -5.90 17.49
CA LEU A 127 -4.09 -5.60 17.54
C LEU A 127 -3.84 -4.55 18.63
N ARG A 128 -2.57 -4.30 18.93
CA ARG A 128 -2.16 -3.24 19.86
C ARG A 128 -1.06 -2.37 19.27
N LEU A 129 -1.07 -1.13 19.64
CA LEU A 129 0.02 -0.21 19.40
C LEU A 129 1.13 -0.37 20.46
N LEU A 130 2.29 0.19 20.23
CA LEU A 130 3.43 0.09 21.15
C LEU A 130 3.12 0.66 22.53
N GLU A 131 2.34 1.75 22.58
CA GLU A 131 1.86 2.34 23.84
C GLU A 131 0.73 1.53 24.51
N GLY A 132 0.28 0.44 23.89
CA GLY A 132 -0.71 -0.48 24.43
C GLY A 132 -2.15 -0.26 23.96
N ALA A 133 -2.46 0.83 23.25
CA ALA A 133 -3.80 1.08 22.76
C ALA A 133 -4.28 -0.01 21.79
N PRO A 134 -5.50 -0.52 21.95
CA PRO A 134 -6.05 -1.53 21.05
C PRO A 134 -6.46 -0.90 19.71
N VAL A 135 -6.20 -1.62 18.63
CA VAL A 135 -6.57 -1.22 17.27
C VAL A 135 -7.23 -2.37 16.51
N SER A 136 -8.23 -2.07 15.67
CA SER A 136 -8.88 -3.08 14.83
C SER A 136 -7.91 -3.64 13.80
N PHE A 137 -8.09 -4.91 13.41
CA PHE A 137 -7.39 -5.50 12.26
C PHE A 137 -7.60 -4.70 10.97
N ASP A 138 -8.73 -4.03 10.82
CA ASP A 138 -9.03 -3.18 9.68
C ASP A 138 -8.13 -1.94 9.62
N HIS A 139 -7.58 -1.53 10.76
CA HIS A 139 -6.62 -0.43 10.89
C HIS A 139 -5.18 -0.92 11.17
N SER A 140 -4.87 -2.16 10.79
CA SER A 140 -3.54 -2.79 11.00
C SER A 140 -2.36 -1.96 10.46
N TYR A 141 -2.60 -1.08 9.49
CA TYR A 141 -1.60 -0.14 8.97
C TYR A 141 -1.01 0.75 10.07
N GLN A 142 -1.78 1.07 11.12
CA GLN A 142 -1.29 1.87 12.25
C GLN A 142 -0.20 1.13 13.03
N VAL A 143 -0.34 -0.19 13.20
CA VAL A 143 0.69 -1.03 13.84
C VAL A 143 1.97 -1.04 13.02
N CYS A 144 1.85 -1.23 11.71
CA CYS A 144 2.99 -1.23 10.80
C CYS A 144 3.72 0.12 10.77
N ALA A 145 2.94 1.22 10.76
CA ALA A 145 3.45 2.58 10.64
C ALA A 145 4.36 3.02 11.80
N GLN A 146 4.22 2.42 12.98
CA GLN A 146 5.03 2.76 14.15
C GLN A 146 6.52 2.46 13.94
N CYS A 147 6.83 1.43 13.16
CA CYS A 147 8.21 1.05 12.85
C CYS A 147 8.58 1.36 11.39
N HIS A 148 7.61 1.28 10.47
CA HIS A 148 7.80 1.49 9.04
C HIS A 148 7.26 2.86 8.60
N SER A 149 7.62 3.93 9.32
CA SER A 149 7.09 5.27 9.12
C SER A 149 7.29 5.83 7.71
N ARG A 150 8.44 5.56 7.08
CA ARG A 150 8.72 5.98 5.71
C ARG A 150 7.78 5.28 4.72
N GLN A 151 7.68 3.96 4.80
CA GLN A 151 6.79 3.18 3.93
C GLN A 151 5.32 3.55 4.13
N ALA A 152 4.94 3.88 5.36
CA ALA A 152 3.60 4.34 5.68
C ALA A 152 3.32 5.74 5.10
N ALA A 153 4.31 6.65 5.11
CA ALA A 153 4.23 7.94 4.45
C ALA A 153 4.08 7.78 2.93
N ASP A 154 4.88 6.94 2.31
CA ASP A 154 4.81 6.63 0.88
C ASP A 154 3.45 5.99 0.52
N TRP A 155 2.94 5.08 1.36
CA TRP A 155 1.64 4.45 1.19
C TRP A 155 0.49 5.47 1.28
N SER A 156 0.53 6.34 2.27
CA SER A 156 -0.49 7.39 2.42
C SER A 156 -0.46 8.40 1.27
N ALA A 157 0.71 8.64 0.69
CA ALA A 157 0.88 9.49 -0.49
C ALA A 157 0.51 8.81 -1.82
N GLY A 158 0.42 7.48 -1.85
CA GLY A 158 0.16 6.70 -3.05
C GLY A 158 1.39 6.27 -3.84
N ALA A 159 2.60 6.49 -3.30
CA ALA A 159 3.86 6.04 -3.89
C ALA A 159 4.17 4.57 -3.57
N HIS A 160 3.54 4.01 -2.53
CA HIS A 160 3.64 2.62 -2.14
C HIS A 160 2.25 1.97 -2.04
N GLY A 161 2.18 0.68 -2.31
CA GLY A 161 0.93 -0.09 -2.28
C GLY A 161 0.13 0.01 -3.56
N LYS A 162 -1.02 -0.65 -3.57
CA LYS A 162 -1.89 -0.74 -4.75
C LYS A 162 -3.24 -0.09 -4.47
N ARG A 163 -3.68 0.74 -5.41
CA ARG A 163 -5.02 1.30 -5.42
C ARG A 163 -6.02 0.31 -6.01
N VAL A 164 -7.23 0.30 -5.49
CA VAL A 164 -8.35 -0.55 -5.91
C VAL A 164 -9.34 0.29 -6.71
N GLY A 165 -9.92 -0.31 -7.73
CA GLY A 165 -11.00 0.31 -8.51
C GLY A 165 -10.59 1.41 -9.48
N GLY A 166 -9.28 1.63 -9.67
CA GLY A 166 -8.77 2.62 -10.62
C GLY A 166 -8.49 3.99 -9.99
N TRP A 167 -8.39 5.03 -10.83
CA TRP A 167 -7.95 6.36 -10.43
C TRP A 167 -9.05 7.34 -10.06
N ALA A 168 -10.30 7.04 -10.44
CA ALA A 168 -11.44 7.84 -10.05
C ALA A 168 -11.68 7.78 -8.52
N PRO A 169 -12.24 8.83 -7.90
CA PRO A 169 -12.62 8.77 -6.49
C PRO A 169 -13.75 7.77 -6.23
N PRO A 170 -13.86 7.25 -5.01
CA PRO A 170 -12.97 7.44 -3.87
C PRO A 170 -11.64 6.70 -4.03
N ARG A 171 -10.60 7.21 -3.41
CA ARG A 171 -9.32 6.50 -3.33
C ARG A 171 -9.44 5.38 -2.30
N VAL A 172 -9.35 4.13 -2.75
CA VAL A 172 -9.28 2.94 -1.89
C VAL A 172 -7.97 2.21 -2.16
N VAL A 173 -7.29 1.76 -1.11
CA VAL A 173 -5.99 1.10 -1.22
C VAL A 173 -5.97 -0.23 -0.46
N TYR A 174 -5.06 -1.13 -0.83
CA TYR A 174 -4.77 -2.31 -0.03
C TYR A 174 -4.02 -1.90 1.25
N PRO A 175 -4.41 -2.41 2.43
CA PRO A 175 -3.61 -2.26 3.64
C PRO A 175 -2.32 -3.09 3.54
N CYS A 176 -1.31 -2.76 4.36
CA CYS A 176 0.01 -3.40 4.33
C CYS A 176 -0.08 -4.92 4.37
N ALA A 177 -0.89 -5.48 5.28
CA ALA A 177 -1.06 -6.91 5.48
C ALA A 177 -1.81 -7.64 4.34
N GLN A 178 -2.34 -6.92 3.34
CA GLN A 178 -2.94 -7.53 2.16
C GLN A 178 -1.88 -8.00 1.15
N CYS A 179 -0.72 -7.38 1.18
CA CYS A 179 0.41 -7.72 0.29
C CYS A 179 1.57 -8.34 1.06
N HIS A 180 1.82 -7.90 2.29
CA HIS A 180 2.88 -8.41 3.15
C HIS A 180 2.31 -9.37 4.20
N ASN A 181 2.85 -10.58 4.30
CA ASN A 181 2.56 -11.43 5.44
C ASN A 181 3.16 -10.78 6.71
N PRO A 182 2.37 -10.37 7.70
CA PRO A 182 2.90 -9.65 8.85
C PRO A 182 3.85 -10.49 9.72
N HIS A 183 3.77 -11.82 9.63
CA HIS A 183 4.64 -12.74 10.37
C HIS A 183 5.96 -13.02 9.63
N HIS A 184 5.96 -12.87 8.31
CA HIS A 184 7.13 -13.01 7.43
C HIS A 184 7.04 -11.98 6.30
N PRO A 185 7.25 -10.67 6.58
CA PRO A 185 6.98 -9.60 5.62
C PRO A 185 8.03 -9.45 4.53
N ARG A 186 9.20 -10.08 4.69
CA ARG A 186 10.27 -10.01 3.71
C ARG A 186 9.86 -10.75 2.44
N TRP A 187 10.02 -10.06 1.32
CA TRP A 187 9.86 -10.68 0.00
C TRP A 187 11.22 -11.21 -0.47
N ASP A 188 11.18 -12.34 -1.15
CA ASP A 188 12.35 -12.83 -1.85
C ASP A 188 12.78 -11.81 -2.90
N THR A 189 14.09 -11.68 -3.07
CA THR A 189 14.65 -10.81 -4.10
C THR A 189 14.17 -11.29 -5.46
N ARG A 190 13.43 -10.44 -6.15
CA ARG A 190 12.96 -10.71 -7.51
C ARG A 190 13.77 -9.88 -8.47
N TRP A 191 14.34 -10.53 -9.45
CA TRP A 191 14.95 -9.83 -10.59
C TRP A 191 13.85 -9.18 -11.42
N PRO A 192 14.06 -7.96 -11.95
CA PRO A 192 13.12 -7.36 -12.88
C PRO A 192 12.87 -8.30 -14.05
N ALA A 193 11.63 -8.60 -14.33
CA ALA A 193 11.25 -9.49 -15.43
C ALA A 193 11.49 -8.86 -16.83
N VAL A 194 11.88 -7.59 -16.90
CA VAL A 194 12.00 -6.84 -18.16
C VAL A 194 13.44 -6.46 -18.38
N GLY A 195 14.07 -7.11 -19.39
CA GLY A 195 15.24 -6.60 -20.09
C GLY A 195 16.52 -6.34 -19.30
N GLY A 196 16.54 -6.69 -18.02
CA GLY A 196 17.76 -6.64 -17.22
C GLY A 196 18.76 -7.68 -17.72
N ARG A 197 19.95 -7.26 -18.12
CA ARG A 197 21.05 -8.21 -18.34
C ARG A 197 21.22 -9.00 -17.05
N GLN A 198 21.05 -10.29 -17.13
CA GLN A 198 21.54 -11.18 -16.08
C GLN A 198 23.07 -11.01 -15.99
N PRO A 199 23.64 -10.97 -14.78
CA PRO A 199 25.09 -10.94 -14.63
C PRO A 199 25.73 -12.21 -15.18
#